data_bb3fbe45a93a915b7359b7c4d61cdd5c
#
_entry.id   bb3fbe45a93a915b7359b7c4d61cdd5c
#
_cell.length_a   1.000
_cell.length_b   1.000
_cell.length_c   1.000
_cell.angle_alpha   90.00
_cell.angle_beta   90.00
_cell.angle_gamma   90.00
#
_symmetry.space_group_name_H-M   'P 1'
#
loop_
_entity.id
_entity.type
_entity.pdbx_description
1 polymer ?
#
loop_
_entity_poly.entity_id
_entity_poly.type
_entity_poly.pdbx_seq_one_letter_code
_entity_poly.pdbx_strand_id
1 'polypeptide(L)'
;KNYTRNLTAVVTVADDGGGSGMLRRDMGMPPPGDIRHCMESLANVEPIMQRLLTYRFTEGALAGQSFGNLILAALNGVTGSFEEAVAQMSQVLAITGRVIPVTSADVQLEAVFENGTRVVGESKIYDFKKQQDCRIHHVALIPERPRALPSALEAIREAEMVVLAPGSLYTSIIPNLLVDGIVEAIRESRALKIYVCNVMTQEGETEGYTASDHIRALFNHSCPGLFDLCLVNDAPIPPSVMRGYTREGAEPILCDRDACEALGVEVITRPVSTVENGLVRHNPGHLAWELVRLHAQRNIRLVEDSLRRTPRNRVEK
;
A
#
# COMPACT_ATOMS: atom_id res chain seq x y z
N LYS A 1 -4.36 10.76 9.21
CA LYS A 1 -4.58 12.22 9.23
C LYS A 1 -4.85 12.77 10.63
N ASN A 2 -5.27 11.95 11.60
CA ASN A 2 -5.62 12.43 12.95
C ASN A 2 -4.40 12.73 13.84
N TYR A 3 -3.23 12.19 13.52
CA TYR A 3 -2.01 12.33 14.32
C TYR A 3 -0.96 13.24 13.68
N THR A 4 -0.97 13.39 12.37
CA THR A 4 -0.05 14.26 11.62
C THR A 4 -0.71 14.77 10.34
N ARG A 5 -0.27 15.94 9.89
CA ARG A 5 -0.63 16.50 8.58
C ARG A 5 0.47 16.24 7.54
N ASN A 6 1.66 15.85 7.99
CA ASN A 6 2.78 15.53 7.12
C ASN A 6 2.68 14.06 6.66
N LEU A 7 1.74 13.80 5.75
CA LEU A 7 1.47 12.51 5.16
C LEU A 7 1.67 12.58 3.65
N THR A 8 2.36 11.60 3.09
CA THR A 8 2.42 11.40 1.65
C THR A 8 2.08 9.95 1.33
N ALA A 9 1.05 9.74 0.53
CA ALA A 9 0.72 8.45 -0.04
C ALA A 9 1.33 8.36 -1.44
N VAL A 10 2.29 7.46 -1.64
CA VAL A 10 2.82 7.08 -2.95
C VAL A 10 2.04 5.85 -3.41
N VAL A 11 1.36 5.96 -4.55
CA VAL A 11 0.30 5.02 -4.93
C VAL A 11 0.56 4.44 -6.31
N THR A 12 0.39 3.13 -6.44
CA THR A 12 0.49 2.41 -7.72
C THR A 12 -0.55 2.87 -8.74
N VAL A 13 -0.22 2.72 -10.00
CA VAL A 13 -1.09 2.99 -11.16
C VAL A 13 -1.18 1.76 -12.09
N ALA A 14 -1.15 0.56 -11.50
CA ALA A 14 -1.19 -0.70 -12.25
C ALA A 14 -2.60 -1.34 -12.31
N ASP A 15 -3.60 -0.77 -11.61
CA ASP A 15 -5.01 -1.23 -11.63
C ASP A 15 -5.58 -1.23 -13.06
N ASP A 16 -6.22 -2.33 -13.45
CA ASP A 16 -6.92 -2.44 -14.74
C ASP A 16 -8.39 -2.89 -14.57
N GLY A 17 -8.86 -2.94 -13.33
CA GLY A 17 -10.18 -3.44 -13.00
C GLY A 17 -11.30 -2.42 -13.27
N GLY A 18 -12.49 -2.92 -13.60
CA GLY A 18 -13.74 -2.17 -13.63
C GLY A 18 -13.68 -0.83 -14.35
N GLY A 19 -14.13 0.24 -13.67
CA GLY A 19 -14.17 1.59 -14.20
C GLY A 19 -12.79 2.22 -14.46
N SER A 20 -11.78 1.88 -13.64
CA SER A 20 -10.41 2.36 -13.84
C SER A 20 -9.80 1.84 -15.13
N GLY A 21 -9.96 0.56 -15.41
CA GLY A 21 -9.47 -0.05 -16.64
C GLY A 21 -10.20 0.46 -17.89
N MET A 22 -11.49 0.83 -17.76
CA MET A 22 -12.24 1.45 -18.86
C MET A 22 -11.67 2.84 -19.18
N LEU A 23 -11.49 3.72 -18.18
CA LEU A 23 -10.94 5.05 -18.39
C LEU A 23 -9.52 5.01 -18.96
N ARG A 24 -8.71 4.05 -18.49
CA ARG A 24 -7.37 3.82 -19.04
C ARG A 24 -7.41 3.52 -20.55
N ARG A 25 -8.29 2.59 -20.98
CA ARG A 25 -8.41 2.20 -22.40
C ARG A 25 -8.99 3.31 -23.27
N ASP A 26 -10.02 4.00 -22.77
CA ASP A 26 -10.80 4.95 -23.57
C ASP A 26 -10.12 6.32 -23.65
N MET A 27 -9.39 6.72 -22.59
CA MET A 27 -8.80 8.06 -22.47
C MET A 27 -7.26 8.06 -22.45
N GLY A 28 -6.60 6.90 -22.44
CA GLY A 28 -5.13 6.82 -22.41
C GLY A 28 -4.52 7.42 -21.14
N MET A 29 -5.24 7.41 -20.02
CA MET A 29 -4.80 7.96 -18.73
C MET A 29 -4.43 6.85 -17.75
N PRO A 30 -3.54 7.10 -16.77
CA PRO A 30 -3.32 6.15 -15.69
C PRO A 30 -4.62 5.82 -14.94
N PRO A 31 -4.80 4.57 -14.44
CA PRO A 31 -6.00 4.16 -13.75
C PRO A 31 -6.18 4.94 -12.44
N PRO A 32 -7.34 5.57 -12.22
CA PRO A 32 -7.52 6.49 -11.09
C PRO A 32 -7.97 5.80 -9.79
N GLY A 33 -8.27 4.50 -9.79
CA GLY A 33 -8.95 3.81 -8.69
C GLY A 33 -8.26 3.94 -7.34
N ASP A 34 -7.03 3.49 -7.22
CA ASP A 34 -6.25 3.50 -5.98
C ASP A 34 -5.92 4.93 -5.53
N ILE A 35 -5.58 5.81 -6.47
CA ILE A 35 -5.36 7.24 -6.22
C ILE A 35 -6.61 7.86 -5.58
N ARG A 36 -7.78 7.60 -6.17
CA ARG A 36 -9.07 8.09 -5.64
C ARG A 36 -9.34 7.57 -4.23
N HIS A 37 -9.12 6.29 -3.96
CA HIS A 37 -9.32 5.71 -2.63
C HIS A 37 -8.44 6.35 -1.56
N CYS A 38 -7.17 6.63 -1.90
CA CYS A 38 -6.27 7.36 -1.00
C CYS A 38 -6.76 8.79 -0.75
N MET A 39 -7.20 9.50 -1.80
CA MET A 39 -7.76 10.84 -1.67
C MET A 39 -9.02 10.87 -0.81
N GLU A 40 -9.96 9.96 -1.02
CA GLU A 40 -11.18 9.83 -0.21
C GLU A 40 -10.86 9.67 1.27
N SER A 41 -9.88 8.83 1.59
CA SER A 41 -9.43 8.59 2.96
C SER A 41 -8.81 9.82 3.62
N LEU A 42 -8.15 10.67 2.85
CA LEU A 42 -7.47 11.88 3.31
C LEU A 42 -8.34 13.14 3.20
N ALA A 43 -9.44 13.10 2.47
CA ALA A 43 -10.34 14.23 2.24
C ALA A 43 -10.94 14.80 3.53
N ASN A 44 -11.17 16.13 3.53
CA ASN A 44 -11.89 16.86 4.55
C ASN A 44 -13.03 17.63 3.89
N VAL A 45 -14.01 16.88 3.43
CA VAL A 45 -15.16 17.40 2.68
C VAL A 45 -16.47 17.10 3.41
N GLU A 46 -17.51 17.84 3.05
CA GLU A 46 -18.87 17.60 3.53
C GLU A 46 -19.35 16.17 3.22
N PRO A 47 -20.19 15.56 4.08
CA PRO A 47 -20.65 14.19 3.91
C PRO A 47 -21.25 13.90 2.54
N ILE A 48 -21.93 14.88 1.94
CA ILE A 48 -22.51 14.69 0.60
C ILE A 48 -21.43 14.54 -0.47
N MET A 49 -20.33 15.31 -0.38
CA MET A 49 -19.21 15.18 -1.33
C MET A 49 -18.53 13.82 -1.18
N GLN A 50 -18.35 13.33 0.05
CA GLN A 50 -17.79 12.01 0.29
C GLN A 50 -18.66 10.90 -0.32
N ARG A 51 -20.00 11.01 -0.19
CA ARG A 51 -20.93 10.09 -0.83
C ARG A 51 -20.89 10.17 -2.36
N LEU A 52 -20.70 11.38 -2.93
CA LEU A 52 -20.54 11.55 -4.38
C LEU A 52 -19.25 10.89 -4.89
N LEU A 53 -18.13 11.07 -4.22
CA LEU A 53 -16.84 10.47 -4.62
C LEU A 53 -16.90 8.94 -4.68
N THR A 54 -17.63 8.32 -3.75
CA THR A 54 -17.82 6.86 -3.70
C THR A 54 -18.98 6.37 -4.58
N TYR A 55 -19.82 7.30 -5.07
CA TYR A 55 -20.98 6.92 -5.88
C TYR A 55 -20.55 6.20 -7.16
N ARG A 56 -21.20 5.06 -7.40
CA ARG A 56 -21.02 4.27 -8.63
C ARG A 56 -22.32 4.25 -9.42
N PHE A 57 -22.23 4.60 -10.69
CA PHE A 57 -23.36 4.56 -11.59
C PHE A 57 -23.80 3.11 -11.83
N THR A 58 -25.08 2.85 -11.74
CA THR A 58 -25.66 1.50 -11.89
C THR A 58 -26.34 1.28 -13.23
N GLU A 59 -26.61 2.35 -13.99
CA GLU A 59 -27.39 2.32 -15.23
C GLU A 59 -26.80 3.24 -16.30
N GLY A 60 -27.25 3.01 -17.55
CA GLY A 60 -26.86 3.81 -18.72
C GLY A 60 -25.40 3.61 -19.14
N ALA A 61 -24.92 4.53 -19.97
CA ALA A 61 -23.56 4.47 -20.52
C ALA A 61 -22.45 4.60 -19.46
N LEU A 62 -22.77 5.12 -18.27
CA LEU A 62 -21.82 5.25 -17.16
C LEU A 62 -21.86 4.09 -16.19
N ALA A 63 -22.68 3.05 -16.43
CA ALA A 63 -22.76 1.91 -15.52
C ALA A 63 -21.37 1.33 -15.20
N GLY A 64 -21.12 1.11 -13.90
CA GLY A 64 -19.82 0.64 -13.42
C GLY A 64 -18.78 1.73 -13.16
N GLN A 65 -18.96 2.95 -13.67
CA GLN A 65 -18.06 4.08 -13.39
C GLN A 65 -18.32 4.66 -11.98
N SER A 66 -17.25 5.10 -11.28
CA SER A 66 -17.41 5.91 -10.08
C SER A 66 -17.29 7.39 -10.42
N PHE A 67 -18.09 8.22 -9.72
CA PHE A 67 -18.05 9.66 -9.91
C PHE A 67 -16.67 10.24 -9.61
N GLY A 68 -15.99 9.76 -8.56
CA GLY A 68 -14.65 10.23 -8.23
C GLY A 68 -13.60 9.90 -9.31
N ASN A 69 -13.70 8.75 -9.99
CA ASN A 69 -12.85 8.43 -11.14
C ASN A 69 -13.12 9.38 -12.31
N LEU A 70 -14.41 9.72 -12.56
CA LEU A 70 -14.78 10.66 -13.62
C LEU A 70 -14.26 12.07 -13.35
N ILE A 71 -14.25 12.52 -12.10
CA ILE A 71 -13.63 13.83 -11.75
C ILE A 71 -12.15 13.82 -12.09
N LEU A 72 -11.39 12.77 -11.69
CA LEU A 72 -9.97 12.66 -12.03
C LEU A 72 -9.75 12.63 -13.54
N ALA A 73 -10.59 11.91 -14.27
CA ALA A 73 -10.51 11.86 -15.73
C ALA A 73 -10.76 13.24 -16.37
N ALA A 74 -11.77 13.98 -15.88
CA ALA A 74 -12.05 15.34 -16.34
C ALA A 74 -10.88 16.29 -16.01
N LEU A 75 -10.33 16.22 -14.79
CA LEU A 75 -9.17 17.03 -14.40
C LEU A 75 -7.94 16.67 -15.25
N ASN A 76 -7.71 15.40 -15.56
CA ASN A 76 -6.62 14.99 -16.44
C ASN A 76 -6.77 15.61 -17.86
N GLY A 77 -8.00 15.67 -18.37
CA GLY A 77 -8.28 16.35 -19.63
C GLY A 77 -8.06 17.86 -19.59
N VAL A 78 -8.38 18.51 -18.46
CA VAL A 78 -8.20 19.95 -18.26
C VAL A 78 -6.74 20.34 -18.09
N THR A 79 -5.98 19.57 -17.32
CA THR A 79 -4.57 19.86 -16.97
C THR A 79 -3.58 19.31 -17.98
N GLY A 80 -3.96 18.28 -18.74
CA GLY A 80 -3.09 17.56 -19.68
C GLY A 80 -2.03 16.67 -18.99
N SER A 81 -2.10 16.53 -17.65
CA SER A 81 -1.17 15.72 -16.84
C SER A 81 -1.92 15.06 -15.70
N PHE A 82 -1.72 13.74 -15.54
CA PHE A 82 -2.35 13.00 -14.44
C PHE A 82 -1.81 13.42 -13.06
N GLU A 83 -0.52 13.71 -12.96
CA GLU A 83 0.08 14.23 -11.72
C GLU A 83 -0.56 15.56 -11.30
N GLU A 84 -0.74 16.48 -12.25
CA GLU A 84 -1.41 17.76 -12.00
C GLU A 84 -2.89 17.58 -11.68
N ALA A 85 -3.59 16.67 -12.36
CA ALA A 85 -4.99 16.33 -12.04
C ALA A 85 -5.14 15.84 -10.59
N VAL A 86 -4.21 14.99 -10.13
CA VAL A 86 -4.15 14.49 -8.76
C VAL A 86 -3.90 15.65 -7.77
N ALA A 87 -2.99 16.56 -8.10
CA ALA A 87 -2.70 17.74 -7.29
C ALA A 87 -3.91 18.67 -7.18
N GLN A 88 -4.59 18.97 -8.28
CA GLN A 88 -5.79 19.81 -8.31
C GLN A 88 -6.96 19.16 -7.54
N MET A 89 -7.21 17.88 -7.76
CA MET A 89 -8.23 17.16 -7.00
C MET A 89 -7.94 17.17 -5.49
N SER A 90 -6.67 17.06 -5.11
CA SER A 90 -6.24 17.13 -3.71
C SER A 90 -6.61 18.47 -3.06
N GLN A 91 -6.48 19.56 -3.81
CA GLN A 91 -6.91 20.90 -3.34
C GLN A 91 -8.43 21.00 -3.22
N VAL A 92 -9.17 20.55 -4.24
CA VAL A 92 -10.66 20.56 -4.24
C VAL A 92 -11.22 19.77 -3.05
N LEU A 93 -10.60 18.65 -2.71
CA LEU A 93 -11.00 17.79 -1.61
C LEU A 93 -10.40 18.18 -0.27
N ALA A 94 -9.61 19.26 -0.22
CA ALA A 94 -8.91 19.72 0.98
C ALA A 94 -8.24 18.56 1.73
N ILE A 95 -7.51 17.68 1.04
CA ILE A 95 -6.92 16.49 1.66
C ILE A 95 -5.89 16.86 2.73
N THR A 96 -5.77 16.01 3.74
CA THR A 96 -4.68 16.12 4.72
C THR A 96 -3.46 15.39 4.16
N GLY A 97 -2.39 16.12 3.87
CA GLY A 97 -1.18 15.55 3.27
C GLY A 97 -1.19 15.59 1.75
N ARG A 98 -0.51 14.64 1.11
CA ARG A 98 -0.34 14.56 -0.34
C ARG A 98 -0.63 13.14 -0.84
N VAL A 99 -1.16 13.04 -2.07
CA VAL A 99 -1.26 11.78 -2.82
C VAL A 99 -0.46 11.96 -4.09
N ILE A 100 0.44 11.04 -4.37
CA ILE A 100 1.37 11.10 -5.50
C ILE A 100 1.30 9.75 -6.24
N PRO A 101 1.05 9.72 -7.55
CA PRO A 101 1.27 8.51 -8.34
C PRO A 101 2.73 8.07 -8.26
N VAL A 102 3.01 6.78 -8.17
CA VAL A 102 4.39 6.31 -8.12
C VAL A 102 5.15 6.59 -9.43
N THR A 103 4.43 6.58 -10.55
CA THR A 103 4.95 6.87 -11.90
C THR A 103 3.86 7.52 -12.76
N SER A 104 4.25 8.25 -13.78
CA SER A 104 3.36 8.74 -14.83
C SER A 104 3.29 7.81 -16.05
N ALA A 105 4.07 6.73 -16.06
CA ALA A 105 4.05 5.77 -17.17
C ALA A 105 2.76 4.97 -17.18
N ASP A 106 2.29 4.61 -18.36
CA ASP A 106 1.21 3.65 -18.53
C ASP A 106 1.77 2.22 -18.30
N VAL A 107 1.50 1.66 -17.12
CA VAL A 107 2.05 0.37 -16.71
C VAL A 107 0.97 -0.68 -16.59
N GLN A 108 1.32 -1.93 -16.90
CA GLN A 108 0.49 -3.11 -16.62
C GLN A 108 1.23 -4.06 -15.69
N LEU A 109 0.49 -4.77 -14.86
CA LEU A 109 1.03 -5.81 -14.02
C LEU A 109 1.05 -7.13 -14.79
N GLU A 110 2.20 -7.80 -14.84
CA GLU A 110 2.36 -9.17 -15.30
C GLU A 110 2.65 -10.07 -14.11
N ALA A 111 1.96 -11.19 -13.98
CA ALA A 111 2.30 -12.25 -13.04
C ALA A 111 2.84 -13.46 -13.80
N VAL A 112 3.90 -14.04 -13.26
CA VAL A 112 4.43 -15.35 -13.66
C VAL A 112 4.10 -16.34 -12.55
N PHE A 113 3.39 -17.38 -12.88
CA PHE A 113 2.98 -18.44 -11.96
C PHE A 113 4.02 -19.56 -11.86
N GLU A 114 3.95 -20.37 -10.79
CA GLU A 114 4.89 -21.49 -10.57
C GLU A 114 4.88 -22.52 -11.71
N ASN A 115 3.77 -22.65 -12.43
CA ASN A 115 3.66 -23.51 -13.61
C ASN A 115 4.24 -22.88 -14.89
N GLY A 116 4.87 -21.69 -14.80
CA GLY A 116 5.45 -20.95 -15.91
C GLY A 116 4.46 -20.11 -16.73
N THR A 117 3.17 -20.15 -16.43
CA THR A 117 2.17 -19.33 -17.13
C THR A 117 2.36 -17.85 -16.81
N ARG A 118 2.25 -17.01 -17.84
CA ARG A 118 2.30 -15.55 -17.73
C ARG A 118 0.92 -14.98 -17.96
N VAL A 119 0.50 -14.07 -17.08
CA VAL A 119 -0.80 -13.38 -17.17
C VAL A 119 -0.58 -11.90 -17.02
N VAL A 120 -1.08 -11.09 -17.97
CA VAL A 120 -0.99 -9.63 -17.96
C VAL A 120 -2.34 -9.03 -17.64
N GLY A 121 -2.36 -8.16 -16.64
CA GLY A 121 -3.54 -7.45 -16.13
C GLY A 121 -3.96 -7.96 -14.75
N GLU A 122 -4.13 -7.02 -13.82
CA GLU A 122 -4.45 -7.31 -12.41
C GLU A 122 -5.70 -8.17 -12.27
N SER A 123 -6.79 -7.77 -12.92
CA SER A 123 -8.07 -8.49 -12.89
C SER A 123 -7.96 -9.92 -13.40
N LYS A 124 -7.15 -10.14 -14.44
CA LYS A 124 -6.92 -11.47 -15.03
C LYS A 124 -6.04 -12.35 -14.15
N ILE A 125 -5.09 -11.76 -13.42
CA ILE A 125 -4.22 -12.47 -12.46
C ILE A 125 -5.07 -13.12 -11.38
N TYR A 126 -6.01 -12.37 -10.80
CA TYR A 126 -6.96 -12.88 -9.81
C TYR A 126 -7.80 -14.03 -10.38
N ASP A 127 -8.39 -13.84 -11.56
CA ASP A 127 -9.24 -14.85 -12.20
C ASP A 127 -8.45 -16.13 -12.52
N PHE A 128 -7.23 -16.00 -13.05
CA PHE A 128 -6.36 -17.13 -13.36
C PHE A 128 -6.00 -17.94 -12.11
N LYS A 129 -5.56 -17.27 -11.05
CA LYS A 129 -5.21 -17.91 -9.80
C LYS A 129 -6.38 -18.71 -9.22
N LYS A 130 -7.58 -18.12 -9.23
CA LYS A 130 -8.79 -18.77 -8.75
C LYS A 130 -9.16 -20.04 -9.57
N GLN A 131 -8.89 -20.03 -10.87
CA GLN A 131 -9.22 -21.15 -11.76
C GLN A 131 -8.18 -22.29 -11.71
N GLN A 132 -6.90 -21.95 -11.53
CA GLN A 132 -5.78 -22.91 -11.69
C GLN A 132 -5.15 -23.36 -10.36
N ASP A 133 -5.53 -22.78 -9.23
CA ASP A 133 -4.92 -23.02 -7.90
C ASP A 133 -3.37 -23.10 -7.98
N CYS A 134 -2.78 -22.12 -8.64
CA CYS A 134 -1.36 -22.04 -8.88
C CYS A 134 -0.80 -20.76 -8.24
N ARG A 135 0.29 -20.87 -7.46
CA ARG A 135 0.88 -19.72 -6.77
C ARG A 135 1.56 -18.77 -7.73
N ILE A 136 1.52 -17.48 -7.37
CA ILE A 136 2.31 -16.46 -8.05
C ILE A 136 3.78 -16.69 -7.68
N HIS A 137 4.63 -16.86 -8.69
CA HIS A 137 6.08 -16.96 -8.51
C HIS A 137 6.72 -15.58 -8.40
N HIS A 138 6.40 -14.67 -9.33
CA HIS A 138 6.78 -13.26 -9.25
C HIS A 138 5.87 -12.39 -10.11
N VAL A 139 5.92 -11.09 -9.85
CA VAL A 139 5.25 -10.08 -10.68
C VAL A 139 6.25 -9.08 -11.24
N ALA A 140 5.91 -8.50 -12.38
CA ALA A 140 6.68 -7.47 -13.06
C ALA A 140 5.76 -6.38 -13.61
N LEU A 141 6.31 -5.24 -13.96
CA LEU A 141 5.59 -4.18 -14.68
C LEU A 141 5.93 -4.22 -16.18
N ILE A 142 4.96 -3.89 -17.01
CA ILE A 142 5.12 -3.68 -18.45
C ILE A 142 4.76 -2.22 -18.77
N PRO A 143 5.69 -1.40 -19.28
CA PRO A 143 7.10 -1.70 -19.54
C PRO A 143 7.88 -1.98 -18.23
N GLU A 144 8.95 -2.74 -18.35
CA GLU A 144 9.84 -3.01 -17.21
C GLU A 144 10.50 -1.73 -16.68
N ARG A 145 10.62 -1.62 -15.35
CA ARG A 145 11.33 -0.53 -14.67
C ARG A 145 10.88 0.87 -15.10
N PRO A 146 9.57 1.19 -15.05
CA PRO A 146 9.12 2.54 -15.32
C PRO A 146 9.74 3.51 -14.30
N ARG A 147 10.07 4.73 -14.74
CA ARG A 147 10.69 5.72 -13.84
C ARG A 147 9.69 6.23 -12.82
N ALA A 148 10.13 6.34 -11.56
CA ALA A 148 9.36 7.00 -10.53
C ALA A 148 9.22 8.51 -10.79
N LEU A 149 8.12 9.09 -10.31
CA LEU A 149 8.01 10.54 -10.26
C LEU A 149 9.06 11.13 -9.30
N PRO A 150 9.75 12.21 -9.67
CA PRO A 150 10.71 12.89 -8.79
C PRO A 150 10.10 13.26 -7.44
N SER A 151 8.85 13.72 -7.43
CA SER A 151 8.08 14.05 -6.21
C SER A 151 7.88 12.86 -5.27
N ALA A 152 7.73 11.64 -5.82
CA ALA A 152 7.65 10.42 -5.02
C ALA A 152 9.00 10.06 -4.38
N LEU A 153 10.10 10.15 -5.13
CA LEU A 153 11.44 9.90 -4.63
C LEU A 153 11.86 10.90 -3.55
N GLU A 154 11.56 12.17 -3.75
CA GLU A 154 11.80 13.23 -2.76
C GLU A 154 11.04 12.97 -1.46
N ALA A 155 9.74 12.67 -1.56
CA ALA A 155 8.91 12.37 -0.40
C ALA A 155 9.44 11.18 0.43
N ILE A 156 9.97 10.13 -0.23
CA ILE A 156 10.56 8.97 0.44
C ILE A 156 11.89 9.35 1.13
N ARG A 157 12.74 10.14 0.48
CA ARG A 157 14.04 10.55 1.05
C ARG A 157 13.88 11.46 2.25
N GLU A 158 12.89 12.35 2.24
CA GLU A 158 12.62 13.31 3.31
C GLU A 158 11.78 12.73 4.45
N ALA A 159 11.22 11.54 4.29
CA ALA A 159 10.37 10.92 5.29
C ALA A 159 11.13 10.59 6.57
N GLU A 160 10.50 10.79 7.73
CA GLU A 160 10.97 10.28 9.02
C GLU A 160 10.51 8.84 9.27
N MET A 161 9.43 8.42 8.59
CA MET A 161 8.90 7.06 8.61
C MET A 161 8.38 6.68 7.22
N VAL A 162 8.81 5.54 6.71
CA VAL A 162 8.29 4.91 5.49
C VAL A 162 7.48 3.70 5.90
N VAL A 163 6.22 3.65 5.48
CA VAL A 163 5.31 2.54 5.77
C VAL A 163 4.93 1.85 4.47
N LEU A 164 5.31 0.58 4.34
CA LEU A 164 4.69 -0.30 3.37
C LEU A 164 3.30 -0.65 3.95
N ALA A 165 2.29 0.08 3.47
CA ALA A 165 0.95 0.06 4.04
C ALA A 165 0.21 -1.22 3.68
N PRO A 166 -0.82 -1.62 4.48
CA PRO A 166 -1.62 -2.78 4.13
C PRO A 166 -2.33 -2.57 2.79
N GLY A 167 -2.35 -3.62 1.99
CA GLY A 167 -2.95 -3.72 0.67
C GLY A 167 -2.70 -5.10 0.10
N SER A 168 -3.24 -5.40 -1.06
CA SER A 168 -2.93 -6.63 -1.78
C SER A 168 -1.43 -6.71 -2.05
N LEU A 169 -0.81 -7.82 -1.65
CA LEU A 169 0.65 -7.95 -1.65
C LEU A 169 1.23 -7.78 -3.06
N TYR A 170 0.70 -8.55 -4.01
CA TYR A 170 1.21 -8.60 -5.38
C TYR A 170 0.63 -7.53 -6.29
N THR A 171 -0.56 -7.02 -5.99
CA THR A 171 -1.24 -6.09 -6.89
C THR A 171 -1.22 -4.64 -6.42
N SER A 172 -1.02 -4.38 -5.12
CA SER A 172 -0.98 -3.01 -4.57
C SER A 172 0.36 -2.61 -3.95
N ILE A 173 1.05 -3.52 -3.22
CA ILE A 173 2.29 -3.17 -2.51
C ILE A 173 3.50 -3.33 -3.43
N ILE A 174 3.73 -4.54 -3.94
CA ILE A 174 4.89 -4.88 -4.78
C ILE A 174 4.99 -4.00 -6.03
N PRO A 175 3.90 -3.65 -6.75
CA PRO A 175 4.01 -2.81 -7.93
C PRO A 175 4.69 -1.46 -7.70
N ASN A 176 4.55 -0.87 -6.50
CA ASN A 176 5.29 0.35 -6.16
C ASN A 176 6.80 0.10 -6.07
N LEU A 177 7.22 -1.06 -5.57
CA LEU A 177 8.64 -1.42 -5.42
C LEU A 177 9.31 -1.76 -6.76
N LEU A 178 8.53 -2.12 -7.79
CA LEU A 178 9.02 -2.43 -9.13
C LEU A 178 9.32 -1.17 -9.97
N VAL A 179 8.92 0.01 -9.47
CA VAL A 179 9.19 1.28 -10.15
C VAL A 179 10.62 1.72 -9.85
N ASP A 180 11.36 2.09 -10.92
CA ASP A 180 12.79 2.41 -10.85
C ASP A 180 13.07 3.59 -9.92
N GLY A 181 14.01 3.40 -9.00
CA GLY A 181 14.44 4.38 -7.99
C GLY A 181 13.68 4.30 -6.66
N ILE A 182 12.55 3.61 -6.56
CA ILE A 182 11.77 3.53 -5.30
C ILE A 182 12.52 2.71 -4.24
N VAL A 183 13.01 1.53 -4.58
CA VAL A 183 13.75 0.67 -3.64
C VAL A 183 15.01 1.36 -3.16
N GLU A 184 15.76 1.99 -4.06
CA GLU A 184 16.95 2.76 -3.74
C GLU A 184 16.63 3.93 -2.79
N ALA A 185 15.58 4.70 -3.07
CA ALA A 185 15.17 5.81 -2.23
C ALA A 185 14.78 5.34 -0.81
N ILE A 186 14.07 4.21 -0.69
CA ILE A 186 13.71 3.62 0.62
C ILE A 186 14.99 3.18 1.36
N ARG A 187 15.92 2.50 0.67
CA ARG A 187 17.17 2.04 1.29
C ARG A 187 18.04 3.18 1.80
N GLU A 188 18.19 4.23 1.01
CA GLU A 188 19.01 5.40 1.33
C GLU A 188 18.38 6.29 2.41
N SER A 189 17.04 6.25 2.55
CA SER A 189 16.33 7.02 3.56
C SER A 189 16.74 6.60 4.98
N ARG A 190 16.89 7.59 5.86
CA ARG A 190 17.11 7.40 7.31
C ARG A 190 15.83 7.14 8.09
N ALA A 191 14.70 7.11 7.42
CA ALA A 191 13.39 6.86 7.99
C ALA A 191 13.35 5.54 8.77
N LEU A 192 12.45 5.45 9.74
CA LEU A 192 11.99 4.18 10.26
C LEU A 192 11.16 3.48 9.18
N LYS A 193 11.54 2.27 8.78
CA LYS A 193 10.88 1.52 7.72
C LYS A 193 10.06 0.40 8.32
N ILE A 194 8.75 0.43 8.09
CA ILE A 194 7.80 -0.52 8.67
C ILE A 194 6.98 -1.16 7.56
N TYR A 195 6.91 -2.48 7.57
CA TYR A 195 5.88 -3.22 6.83
C TYR A 195 4.71 -3.51 7.77
N VAL A 196 3.50 -3.16 7.36
CA VAL A 196 2.26 -3.54 8.05
C VAL A 196 1.69 -4.75 7.34
N CYS A 197 1.82 -5.92 7.97
CA CYS A 197 1.37 -7.18 7.41
C CYS A 197 -0.16 -7.23 7.31
N ASN A 198 -0.69 -7.86 6.28
CA ASN A 198 -2.12 -8.07 6.14
C ASN A 198 -2.67 -8.86 7.34
N VAL A 199 -3.93 -8.65 7.68
CA VAL A 199 -4.57 -9.39 8.79
C VAL A 199 -5.00 -10.79 8.35
N MET A 200 -5.48 -10.89 7.11
CA MET A 200 -6.00 -12.12 6.51
C MET A 200 -5.22 -12.44 5.24
N THR A 201 -5.10 -13.73 4.93
CA THR A 201 -4.70 -14.16 3.58
C THR A 201 -5.77 -13.69 2.59
N GLN A 202 -5.37 -13.55 1.34
CA GLN A 202 -6.24 -13.12 0.27
C GLN A 202 -6.37 -14.24 -0.76
N GLU A 203 -7.62 -14.68 -1.01
CA GLU A 203 -7.93 -15.60 -2.10
C GLU A 203 -7.41 -15.04 -3.43
N GLY A 204 -6.76 -15.86 -4.21
CA GLY A 204 -6.18 -15.44 -5.49
C GLY A 204 -4.78 -14.79 -5.40
N GLU A 205 -4.20 -14.62 -4.21
CA GLU A 205 -2.87 -14.03 -4.03
C GLU A 205 -2.00 -14.78 -3.01
N THR A 206 -2.45 -14.86 -1.76
CA THR A 206 -1.60 -15.22 -0.61
C THR A 206 -2.16 -16.34 0.23
N GLU A 207 -2.91 -17.28 -0.34
CA GLU A 207 -3.43 -18.45 0.39
C GLU A 207 -2.30 -19.23 1.05
N GLY A 208 -2.47 -19.51 2.35
CA GLY A 208 -1.51 -20.25 3.15
C GLY A 208 -0.22 -19.48 3.46
N TYR A 209 -0.14 -18.17 3.18
CA TYR A 209 1.02 -17.37 3.52
C TYR A 209 1.08 -17.05 5.01
N THR A 210 2.27 -17.18 5.57
CA THR A 210 2.63 -16.66 6.90
C THR A 210 3.17 -15.24 6.79
N ALA A 211 3.48 -14.60 7.93
CA ALA A 211 4.14 -13.31 7.94
C ALA A 211 5.52 -13.36 7.25
N SER A 212 6.29 -14.44 7.46
CA SER A 212 7.59 -14.61 6.78
C SER A 212 7.47 -14.80 5.29
N ASP A 213 6.39 -15.39 4.78
CA ASP A 213 6.14 -15.53 3.34
C ASP A 213 5.87 -14.17 2.69
N HIS A 214 5.10 -13.30 3.37
CA HIS A 214 4.91 -11.92 2.92
C HIS A 214 6.25 -11.15 2.86
N ILE A 215 7.08 -11.29 3.89
CA ILE A 215 8.41 -10.65 3.93
C ILE A 215 9.30 -11.17 2.79
N ARG A 216 9.33 -12.49 2.55
CA ARG A 216 10.09 -13.09 1.44
C ARG A 216 9.61 -12.58 0.10
N ALA A 217 8.29 -12.51 -0.12
CA ALA A 217 7.73 -11.97 -1.36
C ALA A 217 8.18 -10.53 -1.61
N LEU A 218 8.14 -9.68 -0.58
CA LEU A 218 8.63 -8.30 -0.67
C LEU A 218 10.13 -8.23 -0.97
N PHE A 219 10.94 -9.03 -0.29
CA PHE A 219 12.39 -9.06 -0.52
C PHE A 219 12.78 -9.61 -1.88
N ASN A 220 12.05 -10.60 -2.39
CA ASN A 220 12.28 -11.16 -3.72
C ASN A 220 11.99 -10.17 -4.85
N HIS A 221 11.10 -9.19 -4.61
CA HIS A 221 10.75 -8.13 -5.57
C HIS A 221 11.48 -6.81 -5.29
N SER A 222 12.36 -6.78 -4.32
CA SER A 222 13.13 -5.58 -3.95
C SER A 222 14.55 -5.95 -3.52
N CYS A 223 14.81 -5.98 -2.22
CA CYS A 223 16.08 -6.44 -1.67
C CYS A 223 15.91 -6.87 -0.19
N PRO A 224 16.75 -7.77 0.31
CA PRO A 224 16.80 -8.07 1.74
C PRO A 224 17.07 -6.81 2.58
N GLY A 225 16.38 -6.71 3.73
CA GLY A 225 16.56 -5.58 4.65
C GLY A 225 15.95 -4.26 4.16
N LEU A 226 14.94 -4.30 3.26
CA LEU A 226 14.25 -3.11 2.78
C LEU A 226 13.54 -2.36 3.91
N PHE A 227 13.10 -3.05 4.96
CA PHE A 227 12.44 -2.47 6.12
C PHE A 227 12.95 -3.09 7.43
N ASP A 228 12.82 -2.33 8.50
CA ASP A 228 13.37 -2.67 9.83
C ASP A 228 12.39 -3.51 10.66
N LEU A 229 11.09 -3.24 10.55
CA LEU A 229 10.04 -3.77 11.39
C LEU A 229 8.90 -4.36 10.54
N CYS A 230 8.31 -5.47 11.02
CA CYS A 230 7.03 -5.98 10.55
C CYS A 230 5.99 -5.89 11.68
N LEU A 231 4.91 -5.14 11.44
CA LEU A 231 3.78 -5.05 12.37
C LEU A 231 2.72 -6.07 11.98
N VAL A 232 2.47 -7.03 12.87
CA VAL A 232 1.51 -8.12 12.67
C VAL A 232 0.35 -7.98 13.66
N ASN A 233 -0.87 -8.24 13.20
CA ASN A 233 -2.04 -8.24 14.06
C ASN A 233 -2.07 -9.46 15.01
N ASP A 234 -2.34 -9.22 16.29
CA ASP A 234 -2.57 -10.26 17.30
C ASP A 234 -3.97 -10.21 17.94
N ALA A 235 -4.86 -9.32 17.43
CA ALA A 235 -6.24 -9.29 17.88
C ALA A 235 -6.96 -10.59 17.49
N PRO A 236 -7.74 -11.20 18.40
CA PRO A 236 -8.52 -12.38 18.08
C PRO A 236 -9.65 -12.02 17.09
N ILE A 237 -9.85 -12.88 16.10
CA ILE A 237 -10.95 -12.74 15.14
C ILE A 237 -12.14 -13.56 15.63
N PRO A 238 -13.35 -12.95 15.72
CA PRO A 238 -14.52 -13.67 16.19
C PRO A 238 -14.85 -14.91 15.32
N PRO A 239 -15.18 -16.07 15.91
CA PRO A 239 -15.50 -17.29 15.16
C PRO A 239 -16.70 -17.12 14.19
N SER A 240 -17.63 -16.20 14.50
CA SER A 240 -18.75 -15.88 13.63
C SER A 240 -18.32 -15.26 12.29
N VAL A 241 -17.25 -14.47 12.31
CA VAL A 241 -16.67 -13.83 11.13
C VAL A 241 -15.81 -14.83 10.37
N MET A 242 -15.02 -15.64 11.08
CA MET A 242 -14.14 -16.66 10.48
C MET A 242 -14.87 -17.64 9.55
N ARG A 243 -16.14 -18.00 9.85
CA ARG A 243 -16.91 -18.91 9.00
C ARG A 243 -17.08 -18.40 7.57
N GLY A 244 -17.13 -17.09 7.36
CA GLY A 244 -17.17 -16.48 6.01
C GLY A 244 -15.85 -16.70 5.27
N TYR A 245 -14.77 -16.33 5.91
CA TYR A 245 -13.42 -16.44 5.36
C TYR A 245 -13.00 -17.88 5.04
N THR A 246 -13.31 -18.83 5.93
CA THR A 246 -12.98 -20.25 5.69
C THR A 246 -13.66 -20.81 4.44
N ARG A 247 -14.85 -20.32 4.06
CA ARG A 247 -15.51 -20.72 2.82
C ARG A 247 -14.83 -20.20 1.57
N GLU A 248 -14.13 -19.09 1.70
CA GLU A 248 -13.35 -18.44 0.64
C GLU A 248 -11.87 -18.86 0.66
N GLY A 249 -11.49 -19.81 1.53
CA GLY A 249 -10.10 -20.27 1.67
C GLY A 249 -9.17 -19.24 2.30
N ALA A 250 -9.71 -18.19 2.91
CA ALA A 250 -8.93 -17.16 3.57
C ALA A 250 -8.82 -17.43 5.08
N GLU A 251 -7.65 -17.14 5.64
CA GLU A 251 -7.31 -17.38 7.04
C GLU A 251 -6.51 -16.20 7.63
N PRO A 252 -6.47 -16.06 8.98
CA PRO A 252 -5.60 -15.09 9.62
C PRO A 252 -4.13 -15.36 9.30
N ILE A 253 -3.36 -14.31 9.06
CA ILE A 253 -1.93 -14.45 8.84
C ILE A 253 -1.27 -14.97 10.12
N LEU A 254 -0.62 -16.13 10.02
CA LEU A 254 0.18 -16.69 11.11
C LEU A 254 1.47 -15.89 11.29
N CYS A 255 1.71 -15.43 12.51
CA CYS A 255 2.97 -14.79 12.88
C CYS A 255 4.02 -15.85 13.25
N ASP A 256 4.80 -16.27 12.28
CA ASP A 256 5.94 -17.17 12.43
C ASP A 256 7.22 -16.36 12.76
N ARG A 257 7.26 -15.80 13.98
CA ARG A 257 8.27 -14.85 14.46
C ARG A 257 9.71 -15.27 14.15
N ASP A 258 10.08 -16.49 14.52
CA ASP A 258 11.46 -16.98 14.34
C ASP A 258 11.89 -16.97 12.85
N ALA A 259 10.96 -17.30 11.95
CA ALA A 259 11.21 -17.26 10.52
C ALA A 259 11.34 -15.82 9.99
N CYS A 260 10.58 -14.88 10.53
CA CYS A 260 10.72 -13.45 10.21
C CYS A 260 12.05 -12.89 10.71
N GLU A 261 12.43 -13.20 11.95
CA GLU A 261 13.70 -12.76 12.55
C GLU A 261 14.91 -13.36 11.82
N ALA A 262 14.80 -14.58 11.31
CA ALA A 262 15.83 -15.19 10.44
C ALA A 262 16.02 -14.44 9.10
N LEU A 263 15.01 -13.69 8.66
CA LEU A 263 15.09 -12.77 7.51
C LEU A 263 15.67 -11.39 7.87
N GLY A 264 16.03 -11.18 9.15
CA GLY A 264 16.56 -9.92 9.65
C GLY A 264 15.51 -8.85 9.97
N VAL A 265 14.24 -9.23 10.12
CA VAL A 265 13.13 -8.30 10.38
C VAL A 265 12.63 -8.47 11.81
N GLU A 266 12.62 -7.38 12.59
CA GLU A 266 12.00 -7.36 13.92
C GLU A 266 10.48 -7.44 13.79
N VAL A 267 9.85 -8.36 14.53
CA VAL A 267 8.38 -8.53 14.51
C VAL A 267 7.75 -7.92 15.75
N ILE A 268 6.78 -7.05 15.52
CA ILE A 268 5.96 -6.43 16.56
C ILE A 268 4.51 -6.87 16.36
N THR A 269 3.92 -7.50 17.39
CA THR A 269 2.50 -7.88 17.38
C THR A 269 1.66 -6.87 18.14
N ARG A 270 0.51 -6.46 17.59
CA ARG A 270 -0.43 -5.50 18.20
C ARG A 270 -1.87 -5.78 17.75
N PRO A 271 -2.87 -5.47 18.60
CA PRO A 271 -4.27 -5.62 18.24
C PRO A 271 -4.73 -4.49 17.32
N VAL A 272 -4.36 -4.58 16.04
CA VAL A 272 -4.61 -3.53 15.03
C VAL A 272 -5.74 -3.86 14.07
N SER A 273 -6.54 -4.90 14.33
CA SER A 273 -7.70 -5.23 13.49
C SER A 273 -9.04 -4.85 14.13
N THR A 274 -10.06 -4.76 13.30
CA THR A 274 -11.45 -4.57 13.63
C THR A 274 -12.33 -5.35 12.67
N VAL A 275 -13.62 -5.53 13.02
CA VAL A 275 -14.63 -6.12 12.14
C VAL A 275 -15.58 -5.02 11.70
N GLU A 276 -15.66 -4.79 10.41
CA GLU A 276 -16.57 -3.81 9.79
C GLU A 276 -17.40 -4.49 8.69
N ASN A 277 -18.71 -4.42 8.78
CA ASN A 277 -19.63 -5.05 7.84
C ASN A 277 -19.36 -6.56 7.60
N GLY A 278 -18.95 -7.28 8.65
CA GLY A 278 -18.61 -8.70 8.58
C GLY A 278 -17.24 -9.01 7.99
N LEU A 279 -16.45 -8.00 7.66
CA LEU A 279 -15.09 -8.14 7.14
C LEU A 279 -14.04 -7.73 8.18
N VAL A 280 -12.96 -8.48 8.25
CA VAL A 280 -11.79 -8.12 9.05
C VAL A 280 -10.99 -7.06 8.29
N ARG A 281 -10.69 -5.96 8.97
CA ARG A 281 -9.90 -4.84 8.44
C ARG A 281 -8.92 -4.35 9.49
N HIS A 282 -7.88 -3.64 9.08
CA HIS A 282 -7.09 -2.88 10.03
C HIS A 282 -7.96 -1.80 10.67
N ASN A 283 -7.83 -1.65 11.99
CA ASN A 283 -8.43 -0.51 12.70
C ASN A 283 -7.56 0.73 12.44
N PRO A 284 -8.05 1.73 11.67
CA PRO A 284 -7.21 2.84 11.24
C PRO A 284 -6.72 3.69 12.41
N GLY A 285 -7.52 3.82 13.49
CA GLY A 285 -7.14 4.58 14.67
C GLY A 285 -6.04 3.88 15.47
N HIS A 286 -6.20 2.60 15.77
CA HIS A 286 -5.21 1.81 16.50
C HIS A 286 -3.91 1.66 15.71
N LEU A 287 -4.00 1.35 14.41
CA LEU A 287 -2.83 1.23 13.55
C LEU A 287 -2.04 2.54 13.50
N ALA A 288 -2.70 3.66 13.26
CA ALA A 288 -2.04 4.96 13.21
C ALA A 288 -1.38 5.32 14.55
N TRP A 289 -2.05 5.03 15.67
CA TRP A 289 -1.49 5.26 17.00
C TRP A 289 -0.22 4.41 17.25
N GLU A 290 -0.24 3.12 16.88
CA GLU A 290 0.93 2.23 17.01
C GLU A 290 2.10 2.72 16.15
N LEU A 291 1.86 3.12 14.91
CA LEU A 291 2.89 3.65 14.03
C LEU A 291 3.56 4.89 14.63
N VAL A 292 2.78 5.85 15.10
CA VAL A 292 3.30 7.07 15.75
C VAL A 292 4.06 6.74 17.02
N ARG A 293 3.58 5.79 17.81
CA ARG A 293 4.25 5.33 19.03
C ARG A 293 5.62 4.69 18.71
N LEU A 294 5.68 3.82 17.70
CA LEU A 294 6.93 3.18 17.27
C LEU A 294 7.96 4.22 16.80
N HIS A 295 7.52 5.21 16.03
CA HIS A 295 8.37 6.31 15.61
C HIS A 295 8.92 7.10 16.81
N ALA A 296 8.06 7.47 17.75
CA ALA A 296 8.47 8.19 18.96
C ALA A 296 9.47 7.38 19.81
N GLN A 297 9.25 6.07 19.98
CA GLN A 297 10.16 5.18 20.72
C GLN A 297 11.55 5.09 20.05
N ARG A 298 11.60 5.00 18.71
CA ARG A 298 12.88 5.03 18.00
C ARG A 298 13.65 6.32 18.25
N ASN A 299 12.98 7.47 18.17
CA ASN A 299 13.62 8.76 18.37
C ASN A 299 14.18 8.91 19.79
N ILE A 300 13.47 8.43 20.81
CA ILE A 300 13.96 8.41 22.20
C ILE A 300 15.24 7.55 22.30
N ARG A 301 15.25 6.34 21.75
CA ARG A 301 16.45 5.47 21.73
C ARG A 301 17.65 6.14 21.04
N LEU A 302 17.42 6.80 19.90
CA LEU A 302 18.50 7.51 19.18
C LEU A 302 19.10 8.63 20.03
N VAL A 303 18.28 9.38 20.77
CA VAL A 303 18.76 10.43 21.68
C VAL A 303 19.56 9.82 22.85
N GLU A 304 19.06 8.76 23.47
CA GLU A 304 19.74 8.06 24.55
C GLU A 304 21.11 7.52 24.11
N ASP A 305 21.19 6.89 22.94
CA ASP A 305 22.42 6.37 22.36
C ASP A 305 23.42 7.48 22.03
N SER A 306 22.95 8.62 21.54
CA SER A 306 23.76 9.80 21.31
C SER A 306 24.38 10.33 22.62
N LEU A 307 23.58 10.43 23.68
CA LEU A 307 24.03 10.88 24.99
C LEU A 307 25.05 9.92 25.61
N ARG A 308 24.92 8.60 25.40
CA ARG A 308 25.89 7.60 25.87
C ARG A 308 27.21 7.66 25.13
N ARG A 309 27.22 8.05 23.87
CA ARG A 309 28.45 8.15 23.03
C ARG A 309 29.20 9.46 23.22
N THR A 310 28.58 10.49 23.81
CA THR A 310 29.25 11.76 24.09
C THR A 310 30.21 11.55 25.29
N PRO A 311 31.54 11.71 25.14
CA PRO A 311 32.45 11.57 26.26
C PRO A 311 32.10 12.60 27.33
N ARG A 312 31.88 12.16 28.56
CA ARG A 312 31.83 13.09 29.70
C ARG A 312 33.22 13.75 29.79
N ASN A 313 33.35 14.97 29.32
CA ASN A 313 34.52 15.79 29.61
C ASN A 313 34.68 15.81 31.13
N ARG A 314 35.68 15.09 31.66
CA ARG A 314 36.12 15.27 33.02
C ARG A 314 36.53 16.72 33.16
N VAL A 315 35.74 17.48 33.85
CA VAL A 315 36.21 18.76 34.43
C VAL A 315 37.18 18.35 35.52
N GLU A 316 38.45 18.28 35.18
CA GLU A 316 39.51 18.27 36.18
C GLU A 316 39.50 19.62 36.88
N LYS A 317 39.30 19.57 38.16
CA LYS A 317 39.44 20.73 39.07
C LYS A 317 40.94 20.91 39.42
#